data_89127f8442b9fa698b1a3d7a8e809350
#
_entry.id   89127f8442b9fa698b1a3d7a8e809350
#
_cell.length_a   1.000
_cell.length_b   1.000
_cell.length_c   1.000
_cell.angle_alpha   90.00
_cell.angle_beta   90.00
_cell.angle_gamma   90.00
#
_symmetry.space_group_name_H-M   'P 1'
#
loop_
_entity.id
_entity.type
_entity.pdbx_description
1 polymer ?
#
loop_
_entity_poly.entity_id
_entity_poly.type
_entity_poly.pdbx_seq_one_letter_code
_entity_poly.pdbx_strand_id
1 'polypeptide(L)'
;MKTLYFECKMGAAGDMLMAALYEICDQKELFLQTMNQAFSEYGIQISAEESKKCGISGTHMHVMINGEEEGVHVHEHVHTHTHDHTEAEHVHANEHEAAEHHHDESSHAHTHHSYQSVLAQIEHLQLPAQVKADAAAIYRLIGEAESAVHNTTLEQIHFHEVGTLDALADVCGCALLMYLITPEKVFASPLHVGSGFVKCAHGILPVPAPATAELLKGIPFYTGSIKGELLTPTGAAILRHYVEGFEEMPVMTLEHIGYGMGQKDFEIANCVRTFLGDVQANGYDDKILSISCNLDDMTGEDISFAAETLLNAGALDVYTIPIQMKKGRPGIILTCLCPLSEKENFTNLFFQHTTTRGIRYAVYERVKLVSTFETKETPYGKIRIKKSSGYHVNHEKPEFEDLKAIAFKQGCSLKDVRNLLD
;
A
#
# COMPACT_ATOMS: atom_id res chain seq x y z
N MET A 1 -19.37 -2.77 3.07
CA MET A 1 -18.01 -3.36 2.96
C MET A 1 -17.10 -2.55 3.86
N LYS A 2 -16.61 -3.19 4.95
CA LYS A 2 -15.81 -2.53 5.99
C LYS A 2 -14.45 -2.12 5.42
N THR A 3 -14.25 -0.83 5.23
CA THR A 3 -13.09 -0.26 4.54
C THR A 3 -12.28 0.60 5.50
N LEU A 4 -10.97 0.39 5.50
CA LEU A 4 -9.99 1.18 6.21
C LEU A 4 -9.26 2.10 5.22
N TYR A 5 -9.15 3.38 5.56
CA TYR A 5 -8.39 4.34 4.76
C TYR A 5 -7.34 5.05 5.62
N PHE A 6 -6.09 5.02 5.18
CA PHE A 6 -4.98 5.75 5.78
C PHE A 6 -4.76 7.09 5.06
N GLU A 7 -4.86 8.19 5.78
CA GLU A 7 -4.46 9.50 5.25
C GLU A 7 -3.05 9.85 5.74
N CYS A 8 -2.09 9.75 4.83
CA CYS A 8 -0.65 9.90 5.11
C CYS A 8 -0.11 11.26 4.63
N LYS A 9 -0.86 12.36 4.84
CA LYS A 9 -0.46 13.71 4.42
C LYS A 9 0.72 14.28 5.20
N MET A 10 1.05 13.68 6.35
CA MET A 10 2.23 13.98 7.16
C MET A 10 3.18 12.78 7.25
N GLY A 11 3.19 11.95 6.20
CA GLY A 11 3.97 10.72 6.17
C GLY A 11 3.35 9.61 7.00
N ALA A 12 4.16 8.64 7.39
CA ALA A 12 3.79 7.54 8.27
C ALA A 12 5.05 6.92 8.88
N ALA A 13 5.01 6.64 10.16
CA ALA A 13 5.97 5.83 10.88
C ALA A 13 5.23 4.68 11.58
N GLY A 14 5.94 3.65 12.04
CA GLY A 14 5.32 2.47 12.62
C GLY A 14 4.49 2.79 13.85
N ASP A 15 5.04 3.58 14.77
CA ASP A 15 4.38 4.11 15.96
C ASP A 15 3.10 4.89 15.64
N MET A 16 3.15 5.77 14.60
CA MET A 16 2.01 6.56 14.16
C MET A 16 0.88 5.67 13.58
N LEU A 17 1.24 4.68 12.78
CA LEU A 17 0.27 3.73 12.22
C LEU A 17 -0.35 2.87 13.33
N MET A 18 0.47 2.38 14.25
CA MET A 18 0.01 1.61 15.41
C MET A 18 -0.95 2.45 16.29
N ALA A 19 -0.60 3.70 16.58
CA ALA A 19 -1.43 4.60 17.35
C ALA A 19 -2.78 4.90 16.67
N ALA A 20 -2.76 5.20 15.36
CA ALA A 20 -3.97 5.49 14.60
C ALA A 20 -4.91 4.28 14.52
N LEU A 21 -4.36 3.08 14.33
CA LEU A 21 -5.12 1.82 14.35
C LEU A 21 -5.65 1.50 15.74
N TYR A 22 -4.86 1.77 16.79
CA TYR A 22 -5.28 1.58 18.17
C TYR A 22 -6.52 2.41 18.52
N GLU A 23 -6.60 3.66 18.06
CA GLU A 23 -7.76 4.52 18.32
C GLU A 23 -9.07 3.96 17.78
N ILE A 24 -9.04 3.34 16.61
CA ILE A 24 -10.21 2.76 15.94
C ILE A 24 -10.50 1.30 16.32
N CYS A 25 -9.63 0.67 17.13
CA CYS A 25 -9.80 -0.70 17.58
C CYS A 25 -10.73 -0.75 18.80
N ASP A 26 -11.79 -1.57 18.72
CA ASP A 26 -12.69 -1.79 19.86
C ASP A 26 -12.06 -2.61 20.98
N GLN A 27 -11.01 -3.39 20.68
CA GLN A 27 -10.37 -4.34 21.59
C GLN A 27 -9.04 -3.80 22.15
N LYS A 28 -9.00 -2.53 22.55
CA LYS A 28 -7.78 -1.83 23.01
C LYS A 28 -7.05 -2.53 24.15
N GLU A 29 -7.81 -2.98 25.15
CA GLU A 29 -7.25 -3.66 26.31
C GLU A 29 -6.62 -5.00 25.95
N LEU A 30 -7.32 -5.78 25.09
CA LEU A 30 -6.79 -7.05 24.58
C LEU A 30 -5.50 -6.83 23.78
N PHE A 31 -5.45 -5.80 22.95
CA PHE A 31 -4.25 -5.43 22.19
C PHE A 31 -3.05 -5.17 23.12
N LEU A 32 -3.20 -4.24 24.08
CA LEU A 32 -2.12 -3.91 25.02
C LEU A 32 -1.68 -5.11 25.86
N GLN A 33 -2.64 -5.90 26.36
CA GLN A 33 -2.33 -7.10 27.12
C GLN A 33 -1.56 -8.12 26.27
N THR A 34 -2.00 -8.38 25.05
CA THR A 34 -1.36 -9.35 24.14
C THR A 34 0.05 -8.90 23.77
N MET A 35 0.23 -7.63 23.40
CA MET A 35 1.55 -7.09 23.05
C MET A 35 2.51 -7.12 24.24
N ASN A 36 2.10 -6.62 25.40
CA ASN A 36 2.94 -6.60 26.59
C ASN A 36 3.30 -8.03 27.07
N GLN A 37 2.40 -8.99 26.93
CA GLN A 37 2.70 -10.39 27.22
C GLN A 37 3.70 -10.97 26.21
N ALA A 38 3.50 -10.75 24.90
CA ALA A 38 4.35 -11.28 23.85
C ALA A 38 5.80 -10.75 23.95
N PHE A 39 5.96 -9.49 24.35
CA PHE A 39 7.26 -8.83 24.41
C PHE A 39 7.89 -8.78 25.81
N SER A 40 7.27 -9.41 26.82
CA SER A 40 7.74 -9.39 28.21
C SER A 40 9.16 -9.92 28.39
N GLU A 41 9.54 -10.97 27.66
CA GLU A 41 10.89 -11.57 27.70
C GLU A 41 11.98 -10.63 27.17
N TYR A 42 11.59 -9.66 26.33
CA TYR A 42 12.50 -8.65 25.76
C TYR A 42 12.58 -7.38 26.61
N GLY A 43 11.88 -7.32 27.74
CA GLY A 43 11.83 -6.14 28.61
C GLY A 43 11.09 -4.95 27.99
N ILE A 44 10.22 -5.21 26.98
CA ILE A 44 9.45 -4.19 26.31
C ILE A 44 8.11 -4.01 27.00
N GLN A 45 7.75 -2.73 27.19
CA GLN A 45 6.42 -2.30 27.65
C GLN A 45 5.83 -1.34 26.63
N ILE A 46 4.63 -1.65 26.14
CA ILE A 46 3.89 -0.84 25.18
C ILE A 46 2.73 -0.17 25.91
N SER A 47 2.61 1.15 25.71
CA SER A 47 1.54 1.95 26.30
C SER A 47 1.03 2.98 25.30
N ALA A 48 -0.22 3.42 25.50
CA ALA A 48 -0.85 4.46 24.72
C ALA A 48 -1.03 5.70 25.60
N GLU A 49 -0.61 6.86 25.11
CA GLU A 49 -0.73 8.14 25.81
C GLU A 49 -1.46 9.16 24.93
N GLU A 50 -2.28 10.00 25.54
CA GLU A 50 -2.91 11.12 24.82
C GLU A 50 -1.83 12.15 24.45
N SER A 51 -1.75 12.49 23.18
CA SER A 51 -0.84 13.49 22.65
C SER A 51 -1.58 14.55 21.86
N LYS A 52 -1.04 15.77 21.83
CA LYS A 52 -1.69 16.90 21.16
C LYS A 52 -0.73 17.61 20.24
N LYS A 53 -1.07 17.65 18.92
CA LYS A 53 -0.29 18.34 17.89
C LYS A 53 -1.15 19.42 17.22
N CYS A 54 -0.68 20.66 17.20
CA CYS A 54 -1.39 21.81 16.62
C CYS A 54 -2.86 21.92 17.07
N GLY A 55 -3.14 21.56 18.34
CA GLY A 55 -4.50 21.62 18.90
C GLY A 55 -5.38 20.41 18.60
N ILE A 56 -4.91 19.44 17.83
CA ILE A 56 -5.61 18.17 17.57
C ILE A 56 -5.12 17.14 18.58
N SER A 57 -6.05 16.53 19.32
CA SER A 57 -5.75 15.42 20.23
C SER A 57 -5.78 14.09 19.47
N GLY A 58 -4.92 13.16 19.86
CA GLY A 58 -4.82 11.81 19.37
C GLY A 58 -3.94 10.98 20.27
N THR A 59 -3.59 9.77 19.84
CA THR A 59 -2.77 8.85 20.61
C THR A 59 -1.33 8.83 20.10
N HIS A 60 -0.37 8.79 21.01
CA HIS A 60 1.01 8.39 20.77
C HIS A 60 1.26 7.02 21.41
N MET A 61 1.89 6.10 20.69
CA MET A 61 2.28 4.80 21.21
C MET A 61 3.72 4.86 21.68
N HIS A 62 3.95 4.51 22.94
CA HIS A 62 5.27 4.40 23.52
C HIS A 62 5.72 2.95 23.57
N VAL A 63 6.91 2.69 23.07
CA VAL A 63 7.61 1.41 23.16
C VAL A 63 8.81 1.62 24.10
N MET A 64 8.68 1.20 25.34
CA MET A 64 9.71 1.34 26.38
C MET A 64 10.54 0.06 26.47
N ILE A 65 11.85 0.15 26.32
CA ILE A 65 12.77 -0.99 26.43
C ILE A 65 13.55 -0.84 27.73
N ASN A 66 13.35 -1.74 28.69
CA ASN A 66 13.94 -1.69 30.03
C ASN A 66 13.68 -0.36 30.79
N GLY A 67 12.57 0.30 30.48
CA GLY A 67 12.16 1.56 31.13
C GLY A 67 12.67 2.82 30.42
N GLU A 68 13.35 2.71 29.29
CA GLU A 68 13.81 3.83 28.47
C GLU A 68 13.16 3.75 27.06
N GLU A 69 12.82 4.91 26.47
CA GLU A 69 12.33 5.00 25.11
C GLU A 69 13.50 5.08 24.14
N GLU A 70 13.56 4.21 23.12
CA GLU A 70 14.64 4.20 22.15
C GLU A 70 14.55 5.47 21.27
N GLY A 71 15.63 6.27 21.23
CA GLY A 71 15.71 7.46 20.35
C GLY A 71 15.59 8.83 21.06
N VAL A 72 15.33 8.89 22.37
CA VAL A 72 15.31 10.17 23.11
C VAL A 72 16.68 10.49 23.71
N HIS A 73 17.70 10.61 22.89
CA HIS A 73 18.94 11.28 23.32
C HIS A 73 18.88 12.77 22.93
N VAL A 74 18.30 13.57 23.81
CA VAL A 74 18.37 15.04 23.74
C VAL A 74 19.82 15.44 24.13
N HIS A 75 20.70 15.58 23.15
CA HIS A 75 21.92 16.37 23.36
C HIS A 75 21.53 17.85 23.31
N GLU A 76 21.13 18.41 24.45
CA GLU A 76 21.12 19.86 24.65
C GLU A 76 22.56 20.38 24.65
N HIS A 77 23.08 20.68 23.48
CA HIS A 77 24.22 21.59 23.37
C HIS A 77 23.69 23.03 23.41
N VAL A 78 23.56 23.57 24.61
CA VAL A 78 23.38 25.02 24.81
C VAL A 78 24.68 25.72 24.42
N HIS A 79 24.79 26.12 23.16
CA HIS A 79 25.81 27.06 22.72
C HIS A 79 25.30 28.49 23.00
N THR A 80 25.60 29.02 24.20
CA THR A 80 25.52 30.46 24.46
C THR A 80 26.69 31.14 23.78
N HIS A 81 26.48 31.67 22.59
CA HIS A 81 27.41 32.61 21.98
C HIS A 81 27.08 34.02 22.45
N THR A 82 27.81 34.49 23.47
CA THR A 82 27.97 35.93 23.77
C THR A 82 29.00 36.48 22.83
N HIS A 83 28.57 37.29 21.86
CA HIS A 83 29.46 38.12 21.06
C HIS A 83 29.83 39.35 21.87
N ASP A 84 31.11 39.43 22.30
CA ASP A 84 31.72 40.68 22.71
C ASP A 84 32.79 41.05 21.69
N HIS A 85 32.61 42.19 21.06
CA HIS A 85 33.56 42.74 20.08
C HIS A 85 34.60 43.58 20.80
N THR A 86 35.89 43.10 20.78
CA THR A 86 37.04 44.00 20.89
C THR A 86 38.14 43.53 19.97
N GLU A 87 38.52 44.42 19.05
CA GLU A 87 39.67 44.31 18.15
C GLU A 87 40.96 44.35 18.94
N ALA A 88 41.90 43.44 18.65
CA ALA A 88 43.32 43.68 18.77
C ALA A 88 44.10 42.64 17.97
N GLU A 89 44.97 43.16 17.07
CA GLU A 89 46.02 42.43 16.31
C GLU A 89 47.08 41.83 17.25
N HIS A 90 47.60 40.64 16.92
CA HIS A 90 49.06 40.36 16.82
C HIS A 90 49.40 38.90 16.56
N VAL A 91 50.03 38.64 15.38
CA VAL A 91 51.34 37.97 15.10
C VAL A 91 51.67 36.62 15.73
N HIS A 92 51.83 35.65 14.84
CA HIS A 92 52.64 34.40 14.79
C HIS A 92 53.46 33.93 16.02
N ALA A 93 53.28 32.66 16.35
CA ALA A 93 54.38 31.67 16.41
C ALA A 93 53.82 30.23 16.50
N ASN A 94 54.39 29.35 15.66
CA ASN A 94 54.19 27.89 15.71
C ASN A 94 54.91 27.30 16.91
N GLU A 95 54.26 26.42 17.67
CA GLU A 95 54.95 25.32 18.36
C GLU A 95 54.00 24.13 18.46
N HIS A 96 54.46 22.97 17.96
CA HIS A 96 53.83 21.68 18.05
C HIS A 96 54.06 21.10 19.44
N GLU A 97 52.98 20.83 20.17
CA GLU A 97 53.02 19.80 21.20
C GLU A 97 51.81 18.85 21.02
N ALA A 98 52.16 17.59 20.77
CA ALA A 98 51.24 16.47 20.69
C ALA A 98 50.69 16.14 22.11
N ALA A 99 49.44 16.47 22.38
CA ALA A 99 48.73 15.96 23.52
C ALA A 99 47.92 14.75 23.06
N GLU A 100 48.30 13.57 23.51
CA GLU A 100 47.50 12.34 23.38
C GLU A 100 46.24 12.49 24.21
N HIS A 101 45.11 12.73 23.53
CA HIS A 101 43.80 12.57 24.12
C HIS A 101 43.42 11.10 24.02
N HIS A 102 43.44 10.42 25.17
CA HIS A 102 42.71 9.17 25.34
C HIS A 102 41.21 9.46 25.14
N HIS A 103 40.68 9.06 24.02
CA HIS A 103 39.27 8.92 23.84
C HIS A 103 38.85 7.65 24.57
N ASP A 104 38.12 7.82 25.67
CA ASP A 104 37.27 6.75 26.24
C ASP A 104 36.25 6.39 25.17
N GLU A 105 36.51 5.35 24.41
CA GLU A 105 35.51 4.68 23.57
C GLU A 105 34.56 3.95 24.50
N SER A 106 33.50 4.63 24.95
CA SER A 106 32.32 3.94 25.38
C SER A 106 31.72 3.27 24.15
N SER A 107 32.13 2.02 23.91
CA SER A 107 31.63 1.15 22.87
C SER A 107 30.15 0.86 23.16
N HIS A 108 29.24 1.66 22.63
CA HIS A 108 27.88 1.23 22.41
C HIS A 108 27.96 0.13 21.35
N ALA A 109 27.86 -1.12 21.78
CA ALA A 109 27.76 -2.27 20.91
C ALA A 109 26.45 -2.13 20.11
N HIS A 110 26.54 -1.63 18.89
CA HIS A 110 25.45 -1.70 17.94
C HIS A 110 25.22 -3.19 17.63
N THR A 111 24.19 -3.77 18.22
CA THR A 111 23.75 -5.13 17.97
C THR A 111 23.18 -5.15 16.54
N HIS A 112 23.94 -5.66 15.59
CA HIS A 112 23.47 -5.86 14.23
C HIS A 112 22.51 -7.05 14.22
N HIS A 113 21.24 -6.81 13.87
CA HIS A 113 20.24 -7.85 13.74
C HIS A 113 20.22 -8.35 12.30
N SER A 114 20.47 -9.65 12.08
CA SER A 114 20.28 -10.26 10.77
C SER A 114 18.81 -10.46 10.46
N TYR A 115 18.44 -10.50 9.18
CA TYR A 115 17.08 -10.82 8.76
C TYR A 115 16.58 -12.13 9.42
N GLN A 116 17.41 -13.16 9.45
CA GLN A 116 17.05 -14.44 10.07
C GLN A 116 16.82 -14.33 11.57
N SER A 117 17.59 -13.50 12.28
CA SER A 117 17.39 -13.31 13.72
C SER A 117 16.06 -12.61 14.03
N VAL A 118 15.64 -11.65 13.19
CA VAL A 118 14.34 -11.00 13.33
C VAL A 118 13.19 -11.98 13.07
N LEU A 119 13.30 -12.82 12.04
CA LEU A 119 12.31 -13.86 11.79
C LEU A 119 12.20 -14.88 12.94
N ALA A 120 13.33 -15.26 13.52
CA ALA A 120 13.34 -16.15 14.69
C ALA A 120 12.67 -15.50 15.92
N GLN A 121 12.89 -14.21 16.13
CA GLN A 121 12.19 -13.44 17.17
C GLN A 121 10.68 -13.42 16.93
N ILE A 122 10.22 -13.10 15.71
CA ILE A 122 8.78 -13.11 15.35
C ILE A 122 8.16 -14.47 15.61
N GLU A 123 8.84 -15.56 15.22
CA GLU A 123 8.34 -16.93 15.41
C GLU A 123 8.23 -17.29 16.91
N HIS A 124 9.11 -16.77 17.73
CA HIS A 124 9.11 -17.01 19.20
C HIS A 124 8.01 -16.24 19.93
N LEU A 125 7.55 -15.11 19.41
CA LEU A 125 6.50 -14.31 20.03
C LEU A 125 5.18 -15.09 20.18
N GLN A 126 4.51 -14.91 21.32
CA GLN A 126 3.20 -15.50 21.60
C GLN A 126 2.08 -14.68 20.96
N LEU A 127 2.06 -14.65 19.62
CA LEU A 127 1.09 -13.94 18.80
C LEU A 127 0.32 -14.91 17.88
N PRO A 128 -0.88 -14.54 17.40
CA PRO A 128 -1.62 -15.34 16.41
C PRO A 128 -0.78 -15.64 15.16
N ALA A 129 -0.96 -16.81 14.58
CA ALA A 129 -0.17 -17.25 13.42
C ALA A 129 -0.25 -16.27 12.23
N GLN A 130 -1.42 -15.68 11.98
CA GLN A 130 -1.59 -14.67 10.93
C GLN A 130 -0.78 -13.41 11.21
N VAL A 131 -0.76 -12.93 12.46
CA VAL A 131 0.03 -11.75 12.88
C VAL A 131 1.52 -11.98 12.66
N LYS A 132 2.02 -13.17 13.02
CA LYS A 132 3.42 -13.56 12.76
C LYS A 132 3.72 -13.62 11.27
N ALA A 133 2.81 -14.18 10.47
CA ALA A 133 2.97 -14.26 9.03
C ALA A 133 3.03 -12.86 8.37
N ASP A 134 2.15 -11.95 8.78
CA ASP A 134 2.13 -10.57 8.29
C ASP A 134 3.39 -9.80 8.69
N ALA A 135 3.81 -9.92 9.96
CA ALA A 135 5.04 -9.30 10.46
C ALA A 135 6.27 -9.81 9.68
N ALA A 136 6.37 -11.12 9.45
CA ALA A 136 7.45 -11.71 8.65
C ALA A 136 7.43 -11.22 7.20
N ALA A 137 6.25 -11.07 6.59
CA ALA A 137 6.09 -10.54 5.23
C ALA A 137 6.52 -9.07 5.14
N ILE A 138 6.17 -8.25 6.14
CA ILE A 138 6.60 -6.85 6.22
C ILE A 138 8.12 -6.77 6.35
N TYR A 139 8.73 -7.58 7.24
CA TYR A 139 10.19 -7.62 7.37
C TYR A 139 10.89 -8.13 6.12
N ARG A 140 10.25 -9.01 5.35
CA ARG A 140 10.77 -9.41 4.05
C ARG A 140 10.85 -8.23 3.08
N LEU A 141 9.81 -7.40 3.00
CA LEU A 141 9.81 -6.19 2.18
C LEU A 141 10.94 -5.23 2.57
N ILE A 142 11.13 -5.01 3.89
CA ILE A 142 12.23 -4.19 4.40
C ILE A 142 13.58 -4.80 4.01
N GLY A 143 13.75 -6.10 4.24
CA GLY A 143 15.00 -6.80 3.92
C GLY A 143 15.34 -6.79 2.43
N GLU A 144 14.36 -6.97 1.56
CA GLU A 144 14.52 -6.86 0.10
C GLU A 144 14.94 -5.43 -0.32
N ALA A 145 14.34 -4.40 0.29
CA ALA A 145 14.70 -3.01 0.03
C ALA A 145 16.13 -2.67 0.50
N GLU A 146 16.48 -3.04 1.72
CA GLU A 146 17.84 -2.85 2.26
C GLU A 146 18.89 -3.64 1.46
N SER A 147 18.58 -4.89 1.08
CA SER A 147 19.47 -5.72 0.26
C SER A 147 19.72 -5.08 -1.11
N ALA A 148 18.71 -4.49 -1.72
CA ALA A 148 18.88 -3.77 -2.99
C ALA A 148 19.77 -2.54 -2.85
N VAL A 149 19.61 -1.76 -1.76
CA VAL A 149 20.42 -0.57 -1.49
C VAL A 149 21.88 -0.92 -1.22
N HIS A 150 22.12 -1.98 -0.44
CA HIS A 150 23.47 -2.42 -0.06
C HIS A 150 24.12 -3.37 -1.07
N ASN A 151 23.44 -3.69 -2.17
CA ASN A 151 23.89 -4.65 -3.18
C ASN A 151 24.38 -5.98 -2.57
N THR A 152 23.56 -6.52 -1.67
CA THR A 152 23.78 -7.79 -0.95
C THR A 152 22.58 -8.72 -1.08
N THR A 153 22.67 -9.92 -0.52
CA THR A 153 21.53 -10.84 -0.48
C THR A 153 20.71 -10.71 0.81
N LEU A 154 19.46 -11.16 0.79
CA LEU A 154 18.57 -11.09 1.94
C LEU A 154 19.14 -11.86 3.16
N GLU A 155 19.88 -12.95 2.92
CA GLU A 155 20.51 -13.77 3.97
C GLU A 155 21.70 -13.07 4.63
N GLN A 156 22.33 -12.11 3.94
CA GLN A 156 23.54 -11.42 4.39
C GLN A 156 23.26 -10.01 4.92
N ILE A 157 22.02 -9.53 4.77
CA ILE A 157 21.69 -8.18 5.24
C ILE A 157 21.71 -8.12 6.78
N HIS A 158 22.26 -7.03 7.28
CA HIS A 158 22.20 -6.65 8.69
C HIS A 158 21.44 -5.35 8.81
N PHE A 159 20.37 -5.37 9.61
CA PHE A 159 19.58 -4.19 9.90
C PHE A 159 20.29 -3.31 10.92
N HIS A 160 20.28 -2.00 10.68
CA HIS A 160 20.85 -1.01 11.59
C HIS A 160 19.75 -0.35 12.44
N GLU A 161 18.76 0.29 11.79
CA GLU A 161 17.68 1.00 12.44
C GLU A 161 16.38 0.19 12.50
N VAL A 162 16.05 -0.52 11.41
CA VAL A 162 14.80 -1.29 11.30
C VAL A 162 14.85 -2.67 11.97
N GLY A 163 16.02 -3.06 12.49
CA GLY A 163 16.21 -4.32 13.24
C GLY A 163 16.06 -4.17 14.76
N THR A 164 15.79 -2.97 15.25
CA THR A 164 15.61 -2.70 16.68
C THR A 164 14.33 -3.33 17.21
N LEU A 165 14.30 -3.52 18.52
CA LEU A 165 13.12 -4.08 19.20
C LEU A 165 11.90 -3.14 19.12
N ASP A 166 12.14 -1.83 19.01
CA ASP A 166 11.11 -0.81 18.78
C ASP A 166 10.41 -1.04 17.42
N ALA A 167 11.19 -1.12 16.34
CA ALA A 167 10.65 -1.40 15.01
C ALA A 167 9.91 -2.75 14.94
N LEU A 168 10.40 -3.77 15.68
CA LEU A 168 9.75 -5.06 15.77
C LEU A 168 8.38 -4.95 16.48
N ALA A 169 8.32 -4.19 17.56
CA ALA A 169 7.08 -3.95 18.29
C ALA A 169 6.06 -3.17 17.44
N ASP A 170 6.50 -2.18 16.68
CA ASP A 170 5.67 -1.41 15.75
C ASP A 170 5.05 -2.29 14.68
N VAL A 171 5.87 -3.12 14.01
CA VAL A 171 5.39 -4.03 12.95
C VAL A 171 4.41 -5.05 13.51
N CYS A 172 4.76 -5.71 14.62
CA CYS A 172 3.88 -6.69 15.26
C CYS A 172 2.60 -6.06 15.80
N GLY A 173 2.70 -4.85 16.36
CA GLY A 173 1.56 -4.09 16.87
C GLY A 173 0.58 -3.70 15.76
N CYS A 174 1.08 -3.17 14.64
CA CYS A 174 0.25 -2.89 13.47
C CYS A 174 -0.40 -4.18 12.93
N ALA A 175 0.34 -5.27 12.83
CA ALA A 175 -0.20 -6.55 12.39
C ALA A 175 -1.28 -7.11 13.32
N LEU A 176 -1.10 -7.00 14.63
CA LEU A 176 -2.12 -7.42 15.60
C LEU A 176 -3.37 -6.53 15.52
N LEU A 177 -3.24 -5.22 15.39
CA LEU A 177 -4.38 -4.32 15.25
C LEU A 177 -5.14 -4.59 13.95
N MET A 178 -4.47 -4.80 12.83
CA MET A 178 -5.11 -5.21 11.56
C MET A 178 -5.86 -6.54 11.71
N TYR A 179 -5.28 -7.50 12.43
CA TYR A 179 -5.93 -8.77 12.75
C TYR A 179 -7.18 -8.61 13.62
N LEU A 180 -7.20 -7.66 14.58
CA LEU A 180 -8.34 -7.39 15.47
C LEU A 180 -9.45 -6.58 14.76
N ILE A 181 -9.08 -5.60 13.92
CA ILE A 181 -10.02 -4.72 13.20
C ILE A 181 -10.69 -5.46 12.04
N THR A 182 -9.98 -6.36 11.35
CA THR A 182 -10.45 -7.15 10.20
C THR A 182 -11.16 -6.33 9.13
N PRO A 183 -10.50 -5.30 8.54
CA PRO A 183 -11.08 -4.59 7.42
C PRO A 183 -11.16 -5.50 6.18
N GLU A 184 -12.23 -5.35 5.37
CA GLU A 184 -12.38 -6.09 4.11
C GLU A 184 -11.57 -5.46 2.98
N LYS A 185 -11.33 -4.13 3.06
CA LYS A 185 -10.54 -3.35 2.11
C LYS A 185 -9.68 -2.33 2.83
N VAL A 186 -8.49 -2.11 2.30
CA VAL A 186 -7.52 -1.14 2.83
C VAL A 186 -7.01 -0.25 1.71
N PHE A 187 -7.21 1.05 1.86
CA PHE A 187 -6.71 2.07 0.93
C PHE A 187 -5.89 3.12 1.68
N ALA A 188 -5.07 3.86 0.94
CA ALA A 188 -4.33 4.98 1.50
C ALA A 188 -4.26 6.15 0.51
N SER A 189 -4.03 7.36 1.03
CA SER A 189 -3.66 8.50 0.20
C SER A 189 -2.28 8.29 -0.44
N PRO A 190 -1.92 9.04 -1.50
CA PRO A 190 -0.52 9.20 -1.88
C PRO A 190 0.34 9.59 -0.68
N LEU A 191 1.59 9.10 -0.61
CA LEU A 191 2.44 9.21 0.57
C LEU A 191 3.29 10.48 0.56
N HIS A 192 3.25 11.26 1.63
CA HIS A 192 4.13 12.41 1.83
C HIS A 192 5.45 11.96 2.45
N VAL A 193 6.54 12.01 1.71
CA VAL A 193 7.84 11.52 2.19
C VAL A 193 8.64 12.53 2.99
N GLY A 194 8.26 13.83 2.94
CA GLY A 194 9.06 14.93 3.47
C GLY A 194 10.02 15.49 2.42
N SER A 195 11.07 16.17 2.85
CA SER A 195 12.08 16.76 1.94
C SER A 195 13.41 17.04 2.66
N GLY A 196 14.49 17.27 1.88
CA GLY A 196 15.80 17.60 2.40
C GLY A 196 16.62 16.37 2.75
N PHE A 197 17.12 16.30 3.98
CA PHE A 197 18.05 15.26 4.42
C PHE A 197 17.68 14.73 5.80
N VAL A 198 18.02 13.47 6.06
CA VAL A 198 17.91 12.79 7.35
C VAL A 198 19.28 12.31 7.79
N LYS A 199 19.59 12.40 9.08
CA LYS A 199 20.78 11.81 9.69
C LYS A 199 20.41 10.42 10.22
N CYS A 200 21.12 9.41 9.77
CA CYS A 200 20.92 8.01 10.15
C CYS A 200 22.27 7.31 10.40
N ALA A 201 22.27 6.02 10.70
CA ALA A 201 23.47 5.23 10.93
C ALA A 201 24.48 5.28 9.76
N HIS A 202 23.99 5.43 8.52
CA HIS A 202 24.79 5.56 7.31
C HIS A 202 25.27 6.99 7.01
N GLY A 203 25.03 7.95 7.91
CA GLY A 203 25.36 9.35 7.72
C GLY A 203 24.16 10.21 7.33
N ILE A 204 24.39 11.25 6.51
CA ILE A 204 23.34 12.16 6.05
C ILE A 204 22.85 11.72 4.69
N LEU A 205 21.59 11.30 4.62
CA LEU A 205 20.96 10.78 3.41
C LEU A 205 19.83 11.72 2.90
N PRO A 206 19.58 11.75 1.58
CA PRO A 206 18.44 12.50 1.04
C PRO A 206 17.12 11.84 1.43
N VAL A 207 16.04 12.64 1.53
CA VAL A 207 14.68 12.16 1.78
C VAL A 207 13.92 12.03 0.45
N PRO A 208 13.26 10.86 0.19
CA PRO A 208 13.20 9.67 1.03
C PRO A 208 14.55 8.95 1.12
N ALA A 209 14.81 8.31 2.28
CA ALA A 209 16.00 7.47 2.46
C ALA A 209 16.01 6.33 1.42
N PRO A 210 17.20 5.81 1.02
CA PRO A 210 17.28 4.84 -0.08
C PRO A 210 16.40 3.60 0.08
N ALA A 211 16.32 3.01 1.27
CA ALA A 211 15.44 1.86 1.53
C ALA A 211 13.96 2.23 1.41
N THR A 212 13.56 3.40 1.92
CA THR A 212 12.20 3.93 1.74
C THR A 212 11.89 4.13 0.25
N ALA A 213 12.84 4.66 -0.54
CA ALA A 213 12.66 4.84 -1.98
C ALA A 213 12.46 3.50 -2.73
N GLU A 214 13.18 2.43 -2.32
CA GLU A 214 12.96 1.09 -2.86
C GLU A 214 11.56 0.56 -2.53
N LEU A 215 11.10 0.74 -1.29
CA LEU A 215 9.75 0.36 -0.86
C LEU A 215 8.64 1.12 -1.61
N LEU A 216 8.93 2.32 -2.10
CA LEU A 216 7.97 3.16 -2.82
C LEU A 216 7.82 2.82 -4.31
N LYS A 217 8.59 1.89 -4.88
CA LYS A 217 8.44 1.50 -6.29
C LYS A 217 7.02 1.03 -6.59
N GLY A 218 6.35 1.72 -7.53
CA GLY A 218 4.95 1.47 -7.91
C GLY A 218 3.90 2.12 -7.00
N ILE A 219 4.31 2.85 -5.96
CA ILE A 219 3.43 3.57 -5.03
C ILE A 219 3.50 5.06 -5.32
N PRO A 220 2.37 5.78 -5.48
CA PRO A 220 2.38 7.22 -5.66
C PRO A 220 2.82 7.93 -4.38
N PHE A 221 3.81 8.80 -4.49
CA PHE A 221 4.31 9.61 -3.40
C PHE A 221 4.64 11.04 -3.87
N TYR A 222 4.80 11.94 -2.93
CA TYR A 222 5.19 13.32 -3.20
C TYR A 222 6.07 13.88 -2.09
N THR A 223 6.84 14.90 -2.45
CA THR A 223 7.59 15.73 -1.50
C THR A 223 6.84 17.03 -1.23
N GLY A 224 7.01 17.60 -0.04
CA GLY A 224 6.37 18.87 0.33
C GLY A 224 7.38 19.89 0.87
N SER A 225 6.86 20.92 1.54
CA SER A 225 7.67 21.99 2.13
C SER A 225 8.35 21.60 3.46
N ILE A 226 7.87 20.56 4.11
CA ILE A 226 8.36 20.13 5.44
C ILE A 226 9.74 19.47 5.27
N LYS A 227 10.70 19.98 6.04
CA LYS A 227 12.07 19.45 6.06
C LYS A 227 12.18 18.27 7.03
N GLY A 228 12.86 17.24 6.57
CA GLY A 228 13.07 15.99 7.31
C GLY A 228 12.28 14.83 6.72
N GLU A 229 12.55 13.65 7.26
CA GLU A 229 11.86 12.41 6.92
C GLU A 229 10.50 12.36 7.63
N LEU A 230 9.45 12.17 6.84
CA LEU A 230 8.08 11.99 7.30
C LEU A 230 7.60 10.56 7.13
N LEU A 231 8.15 9.85 6.14
CA LEU A 231 7.84 8.45 5.87
C LEU A 231 9.05 7.59 6.19
N THR A 232 8.95 6.77 7.23
CA THR A 232 10.02 5.85 7.62
C THR A 232 9.98 4.56 6.79
N PRO A 233 11.09 3.79 6.70
CA PRO A 233 11.08 2.48 6.05
C PRO A 233 10.03 1.52 6.64
N THR A 234 9.88 1.51 7.98
CA THR A 234 8.88 0.68 8.67
C THR A 234 7.45 1.06 8.28
N GLY A 235 7.13 2.37 8.32
CA GLY A 235 5.82 2.87 7.90
C GLY A 235 5.51 2.56 6.43
N ALA A 236 6.50 2.74 5.54
CA ALA A 236 6.36 2.42 4.11
C ALA A 236 6.10 0.92 3.88
N ALA A 237 6.80 0.04 4.59
CA ALA A 237 6.65 -1.41 4.46
C ALA A 237 5.30 -1.90 4.98
N ILE A 238 4.82 -1.38 6.11
CA ILE A 238 3.49 -1.69 6.66
C ILE A 238 2.40 -1.29 5.65
N LEU A 239 2.46 -0.07 5.13
CA LEU A 239 1.49 0.41 4.14
C LEU A 239 1.57 -0.41 2.84
N ARG A 240 2.77 -0.72 2.35
CA ARG A 240 2.96 -1.55 1.15
C ARG A 240 2.36 -2.96 1.30
N HIS A 241 2.38 -3.52 2.50
CA HIS A 241 1.84 -4.85 2.78
C HIS A 241 0.31 -4.88 2.80
N TYR A 242 -0.32 -3.90 3.45
CA TYR A 242 -1.77 -3.93 3.69
C TYR A 242 -2.60 -3.16 2.67
N VAL A 243 -2.05 -2.13 2.03
CA VAL A 243 -2.81 -1.23 1.16
C VAL A 243 -2.98 -1.82 -0.23
N GLU A 244 -4.24 -1.99 -0.65
CA GLU A 244 -4.60 -2.49 -1.98
C GLU A 244 -4.54 -1.41 -3.06
N GLY A 245 -4.76 -0.13 -2.69
CA GLY A 245 -4.72 1.01 -3.60
C GLY A 245 -4.35 2.31 -2.90
N PHE A 246 -3.48 3.09 -3.55
CA PHE A 246 -3.06 4.42 -3.09
C PHE A 246 -3.78 5.48 -3.92
N GLU A 247 -4.90 5.96 -3.43
CA GLU A 247 -5.82 6.81 -4.16
C GLU A 247 -6.54 7.80 -3.23
N GLU A 248 -7.41 8.64 -3.77
CA GLU A 248 -8.26 9.51 -2.96
C GLU A 248 -9.24 8.66 -2.13
N MET A 249 -9.62 9.23 -0.96
CA MET A 249 -10.58 8.57 -0.06
C MET A 249 -11.88 8.25 -0.80
N PRO A 250 -12.33 6.99 -0.79
CA PRO A 250 -13.62 6.64 -1.36
C PRO A 250 -14.77 7.29 -0.58
N VAL A 251 -15.92 7.45 -1.23
CA VAL A 251 -17.14 7.87 -0.53
C VAL A 251 -17.58 6.77 0.43
N MET A 252 -17.50 7.05 1.73
CA MET A 252 -17.81 6.08 2.78
C MET A 252 -18.61 6.71 3.91
N THR A 253 -19.38 5.88 4.60
CA THR A 253 -20.04 6.26 5.86
C THR A 253 -19.11 5.91 6.99
N LEU A 254 -18.59 6.92 7.70
CA LEU A 254 -17.62 6.73 8.76
C LEU A 254 -18.25 6.16 10.03
N GLU A 255 -17.54 5.21 10.63
CA GLU A 255 -17.83 4.65 11.95
C GLU A 255 -16.82 5.15 12.98
N HIS A 256 -15.52 5.09 12.64
CA HIS A 256 -14.44 5.49 13.53
C HIS A 256 -13.38 6.32 12.80
N ILE A 257 -12.74 7.24 13.55
CA ILE A 257 -11.58 8.01 13.09
C ILE A 257 -10.50 7.87 14.15
N GLY A 258 -9.26 7.56 13.75
CA GLY A 258 -8.11 7.48 14.61
C GLY A 258 -7.03 8.48 14.22
N TYR A 259 -6.34 9.03 15.19
CA TYR A 259 -5.23 9.99 15.05
C TYR A 259 -3.98 9.42 15.72
N GLY A 260 -3.03 8.94 14.95
CA GLY A 260 -1.73 8.47 15.45
C GLY A 260 -0.71 9.59 15.39
N MET A 261 -0.26 10.06 16.55
CA MET A 261 0.64 11.20 16.69
C MET A 261 2.09 10.76 16.61
N GLY A 262 2.89 11.47 15.79
CA GLY A 262 4.34 11.27 15.75
C GLY A 262 5.07 12.08 16.82
N GLN A 263 6.31 11.72 17.12
CA GLN A 263 7.13 12.39 18.14
C GLN A 263 7.46 13.84 17.78
N LYS A 264 7.90 14.07 16.51
CA LYS A 264 8.39 15.38 16.06
C LYS A 264 7.28 16.42 15.98
N ASP A 265 7.62 17.68 16.31
CA ASP A 265 6.73 18.83 16.15
C ASP A 265 7.04 19.58 14.86
N PHE A 266 5.98 19.93 14.15
CA PHE A 266 6.03 20.73 12.94
C PHE A 266 4.96 21.85 12.97
N GLU A 267 5.00 22.76 12.02
CA GLU A 267 3.93 23.78 11.85
C GLU A 267 2.56 23.17 11.54
N ILE A 268 2.56 21.95 11.01
CA ILE A 268 1.37 21.15 10.69
C ILE A 268 1.33 19.97 11.65
N ALA A 269 0.13 19.54 12.06
CA ALA A 269 -0.05 18.43 12.98
C ALA A 269 0.60 17.15 12.42
N ASN A 270 1.65 16.69 13.09
CA ASN A 270 2.37 15.46 12.74
C ASN A 270 1.54 14.25 13.16
N CYS A 271 0.64 13.83 12.30
CA CYS A 271 -0.21 12.68 12.57
C CYS A 271 -0.57 11.90 11.30
N VAL A 272 -0.77 10.61 11.47
CA VAL A 272 -1.53 9.76 10.53
C VAL A 272 -2.99 9.78 10.95
N ARG A 273 -3.91 9.93 10.01
CA ARG A 273 -5.33 9.73 10.27
C ARG A 273 -5.78 8.42 9.65
N THR A 274 -6.56 7.65 10.40
CA THR A 274 -7.24 6.46 9.89
C THR A 274 -8.75 6.67 9.94
N PHE A 275 -9.41 6.20 8.90
CA PHE A 275 -10.86 6.26 8.77
C PHE A 275 -11.38 4.86 8.56
N LEU A 276 -12.23 4.37 9.45
CA LEU A 276 -12.90 3.09 9.34
C LEU A 276 -14.37 3.33 9.12
N GLY A 277 -14.95 2.66 8.15
CA GLY A 277 -16.37 2.80 7.86
C GLY A 277 -16.81 1.93 6.71
N ASP A 278 -18.07 2.05 6.37
CA ASP A 278 -18.67 1.32 5.28
C ASP A 278 -18.58 2.10 3.97
N VAL A 279 -17.83 1.56 3.03
CA VAL A 279 -18.05 1.86 1.62
C VAL A 279 -19.26 1.03 1.21
N GLN A 280 -20.38 1.71 0.93
CA GLN A 280 -21.51 1.00 0.40
C GLN A 280 -21.01 0.26 -0.84
N ALA A 281 -21.20 -1.05 -0.86
CA ALA A 281 -21.00 -1.86 -2.06
C ALA A 281 -22.13 -1.56 -3.07
N ASN A 282 -22.35 -0.29 -3.29
CA ASN A 282 -23.01 0.17 -4.47
C ASN A 282 -21.98 -0.11 -5.54
N GLY A 283 -22.24 -1.00 -6.47
CA GLY A 283 -21.35 -1.33 -7.57
C GLY A 283 -21.05 -0.14 -8.50
N TYR A 284 -20.67 1.02 -7.93
CA TYR A 284 -20.82 2.33 -8.53
C TYR A 284 -19.55 2.95 -9.09
N ASP A 285 -18.38 2.62 -8.59
CA ASP A 285 -17.16 3.27 -9.07
C ASP A 285 -16.22 2.30 -9.77
N ASP A 286 -16.77 1.61 -10.74
CA ASP A 286 -15.96 0.89 -11.71
C ASP A 286 -15.68 1.80 -12.88
N LYS A 287 -14.48 2.36 -12.94
CA LYS A 287 -14.03 3.12 -14.10
C LYS A 287 -13.47 2.17 -15.13
N ILE A 288 -13.95 2.28 -16.36
CA ILE A 288 -13.45 1.52 -17.49
C ILE A 288 -12.86 2.44 -18.53
N LEU A 289 -11.81 1.98 -19.16
CA LEU A 289 -11.22 2.64 -20.33
C LEU A 289 -11.88 2.12 -21.58
N SER A 290 -12.40 3.03 -22.40
CA SER A 290 -12.81 2.76 -23.77
C SER A 290 -11.71 3.20 -24.71
N ILE A 291 -11.20 2.29 -25.51
CA ILE A 291 -10.24 2.54 -26.59
C ILE A 291 -10.94 2.33 -27.90
N SER A 292 -10.86 3.29 -28.82
CA SER A 292 -11.51 3.15 -30.11
C SER A 292 -10.70 3.71 -31.28
N CYS A 293 -10.84 3.12 -32.44
CA CYS A 293 -10.29 3.61 -33.70
C CYS A 293 -11.29 3.46 -34.84
N ASN A 294 -11.07 4.23 -35.91
CA ASN A 294 -11.83 4.11 -37.18
C ASN A 294 -11.00 3.38 -38.20
N LEU A 295 -11.61 2.42 -38.90
CA LEU A 295 -10.98 1.55 -39.88
C LEU A 295 -11.79 1.57 -41.17
N ASP A 296 -11.14 1.87 -42.33
CA ASP A 296 -11.74 1.88 -43.66
C ASP A 296 -10.94 1.04 -44.71
N ASP A 297 -9.92 0.31 -44.23
CA ASP A 297 -8.93 -0.41 -45.02
C ASP A 297 -8.60 -1.82 -44.51
N MET A 298 -9.41 -2.37 -43.61
CA MET A 298 -9.29 -3.74 -43.12
C MET A 298 -10.41 -4.64 -43.60
N THR A 299 -10.09 -5.92 -43.79
CA THR A 299 -11.11 -6.93 -44.10
C THR A 299 -11.92 -7.31 -42.85
N GLY A 300 -13.12 -7.87 -43.05
CA GLY A 300 -13.92 -8.36 -41.91
C GLY A 300 -13.22 -9.47 -41.11
N GLU A 301 -12.39 -10.28 -41.78
CA GLU A 301 -11.61 -11.35 -41.13
C GLU A 301 -10.52 -10.77 -40.22
N ASP A 302 -9.78 -9.77 -40.71
CA ASP A 302 -8.74 -9.08 -39.94
C ASP A 302 -9.34 -8.37 -38.72
N ILE A 303 -10.52 -7.73 -38.88
CA ILE A 303 -11.22 -7.06 -37.76
C ILE A 303 -11.69 -8.09 -36.74
N SER A 304 -12.23 -9.24 -37.20
CA SER A 304 -12.65 -10.31 -36.29
C SER A 304 -11.48 -10.89 -35.51
N PHE A 305 -10.33 -11.08 -36.17
CA PHE A 305 -9.10 -11.53 -35.53
C PHE A 305 -8.59 -10.53 -34.48
N ALA A 306 -8.58 -9.23 -34.79
CA ALA A 306 -8.21 -8.17 -33.86
C ALA A 306 -9.14 -8.15 -32.67
N ALA A 307 -10.46 -8.26 -32.87
CA ALA A 307 -11.45 -8.29 -31.80
C ALA A 307 -11.28 -9.51 -30.89
N GLU A 308 -11.04 -10.70 -31.45
CA GLU A 308 -10.79 -11.92 -30.70
C GLU A 308 -9.49 -11.82 -29.89
N THR A 309 -8.44 -11.24 -30.46
CA THR A 309 -7.16 -11.01 -29.78
C THR A 309 -7.33 -10.09 -28.59
N LEU A 310 -8.08 -8.99 -28.74
CA LEU A 310 -8.39 -8.09 -27.62
C LEU A 310 -9.19 -8.78 -26.51
N LEU A 311 -10.19 -9.60 -26.87
CA LEU A 311 -10.97 -10.38 -25.88
C LEU A 311 -10.09 -11.39 -25.14
N ASN A 312 -9.24 -12.12 -25.85
CA ASN A 312 -8.32 -13.09 -25.26
C ASN A 312 -7.26 -12.43 -24.37
N ALA A 313 -6.92 -11.17 -24.60
CA ALA A 313 -6.05 -10.37 -23.76
C ALA A 313 -6.73 -9.83 -22.48
N GLY A 314 -8.02 -10.13 -22.27
CA GLY A 314 -8.76 -9.75 -21.06
C GLY A 314 -9.59 -8.47 -21.23
N ALA A 315 -9.93 -8.07 -22.45
CA ALA A 315 -10.92 -7.01 -22.64
C ALA A 315 -12.24 -7.36 -21.97
N LEU A 316 -12.87 -6.35 -21.36
CA LEU A 316 -14.19 -6.49 -20.73
C LEU A 316 -15.29 -6.63 -21.79
N ASP A 317 -15.12 -5.97 -22.91
CA ASP A 317 -15.99 -6.06 -24.08
C ASP A 317 -15.26 -5.55 -25.32
N VAL A 318 -15.60 -6.08 -26.52
CA VAL A 318 -15.12 -5.61 -27.80
C VAL A 318 -16.27 -5.61 -28.80
N TYR A 319 -16.50 -4.48 -29.43
CA TYR A 319 -17.58 -4.36 -30.41
C TYR A 319 -17.21 -3.43 -31.56
N THR A 320 -17.96 -3.54 -32.62
CA THR A 320 -17.81 -2.71 -33.83
C THR A 320 -19.08 -1.94 -34.12
N ILE A 321 -18.91 -0.70 -34.64
CA ILE A 321 -20.01 0.14 -35.12
C ILE A 321 -19.75 0.53 -36.56
N PRO A 322 -20.67 0.24 -37.51
CA PRO A 322 -20.56 0.73 -38.87
C PRO A 322 -20.67 2.25 -38.94
N ILE A 323 -19.79 2.86 -39.72
CA ILE A 323 -19.76 4.32 -39.90
C ILE A 323 -19.51 4.70 -41.34
N GLN A 324 -19.86 5.93 -41.71
CA GLN A 324 -19.44 6.57 -42.93
C GLN A 324 -18.27 7.52 -42.63
N MET A 325 -17.15 7.31 -43.29
CA MET A 325 -15.95 8.13 -43.12
C MET A 325 -15.86 9.22 -44.21
N LYS A 326 -14.89 10.13 -44.05
CA LYS A 326 -14.59 11.16 -45.07
C LYS A 326 -14.41 10.56 -46.44
N LYS A 327 -14.71 11.33 -47.49
CA LYS A 327 -14.68 10.91 -48.91
C LYS A 327 -15.69 9.81 -49.24
N GLY A 328 -16.77 9.67 -48.45
CA GLY A 328 -17.82 8.69 -48.69
C GLY A 328 -17.42 7.22 -48.50
N ARG A 329 -16.35 6.94 -47.79
CA ARG A 329 -15.90 5.57 -47.54
C ARG A 329 -16.67 4.89 -46.42
N PRO A 330 -17.21 3.70 -46.63
CA PRO A 330 -17.71 2.88 -45.52
C PRO A 330 -16.54 2.47 -44.62
N GLY A 331 -16.78 2.39 -43.33
CA GLY A 331 -15.80 1.95 -42.34
C GLY A 331 -16.47 1.47 -41.09
N ILE A 332 -15.67 1.13 -40.12
CA ILE A 332 -16.13 0.75 -38.78
C ILE A 332 -15.39 1.50 -37.69
N ILE A 333 -16.02 1.66 -36.55
CA ILE A 333 -15.34 1.92 -35.29
C ILE A 333 -15.15 0.57 -34.60
N LEU A 334 -13.90 0.21 -34.32
CA LEU A 334 -13.57 -0.87 -33.40
C LEU A 334 -13.39 -0.25 -32.00
N THR A 335 -14.14 -0.75 -31.03
CA THR A 335 -14.08 -0.30 -29.65
C THR A 335 -13.78 -1.46 -28.71
N CYS A 336 -12.86 -1.25 -27.78
CA CYS A 336 -12.52 -2.16 -26.69
C CYS A 336 -12.75 -1.47 -25.36
N LEU A 337 -13.42 -2.15 -24.43
CA LEU A 337 -13.54 -1.75 -23.03
C LEU A 337 -12.56 -2.58 -22.21
N CYS A 338 -11.70 -1.92 -21.41
CA CYS A 338 -10.67 -2.60 -20.61
C CYS A 338 -10.46 -1.90 -19.26
N PRO A 339 -9.78 -2.54 -18.29
CA PRO A 339 -9.35 -1.88 -17.07
C PRO A 339 -8.41 -0.71 -17.37
N LEU A 340 -8.47 0.37 -16.57
CA LEU A 340 -7.59 1.54 -16.73
C LEU A 340 -6.10 1.17 -16.62
N SER A 341 -5.77 0.22 -15.76
CA SER A 341 -4.41 -0.29 -15.56
C SER A 341 -3.79 -0.93 -16.81
N GLU A 342 -4.64 -1.43 -17.71
CA GLU A 342 -4.20 -2.14 -18.92
C GLU A 342 -4.07 -1.23 -20.16
N LYS A 343 -4.15 0.09 -19.98
CA LYS A 343 -4.12 1.08 -21.06
C LYS A 343 -2.99 0.87 -22.06
N GLU A 344 -1.75 0.68 -21.57
CA GLU A 344 -0.58 0.52 -22.44
C GLU A 344 -0.61 -0.79 -23.22
N ASN A 345 -0.98 -1.88 -22.55
CA ASN A 345 -1.12 -3.20 -23.17
C ASN A 345 -2.13 -3.16 -24.33
N PHE A 346 -3.35 -2.68 -24.08
CA PHE A 346 -4.37 -2.59 -25.12
C PHE A 346 -4.03 -1.57 -26.22
N THR A 347 -3.32 -0.49 -25.89
CA THR A 347 -2.79 0.45 -26.91
C THR A 347 -1.87 -0.27 -27.89
N ASN A 348 -0.95 -1.08 -27.40
CA ASN A 348 -0.02 -1.85 -28.23
C ASN A 348 -0.76 -2.87 -29.09
N LEU A 349 -1.75 -3.58 -28.54
CA LEU A 349 -2.56 -4.54 -29.28
C LEU A 349 -3.34 -3.88 -30.42
N PHE A 350 -3.92 -2.69 -30.20
CA PHE A 350 -4.59 -1.94 -31.27
C PHE A 350 -3.64 -1.61 -32.43
N PHE A 351 -2.45 -1.08 -32.13
CA PHE A 351 -1.48 -0.76 -33.19
C PHE A 351 -0.89 -2.00 -33.86
N GLN A 352 -0.79 -3.10 -33.17
CA GLN A 352 -0.24 -4.35 -33.72
C GLN A 352 -1.23 -5.07 -34.62
N HIS A 353 -2.53 -5.05 -34.27
CA HIS A 353 -3.55 -5.87 -34.94
C HIS A 353 -4.54 -5.07 -35.80
N THR A 354 -4.33 -3.75 -35.95
CA THR A 354 -5.14 -2.91 -36.83
C THR A 354 -4.25 -2.01 -37.70
N THR A 355 -4.82 -1.49 -38.80
CA THR A 355 -4.16 -0.51 -39.69
C THR A 355 -4.24 0.91 -39.16
N THR A 356 -4.87 1.13 -37.98
CA THR A 356 -5.06 2.47 -37.46
C THR A 356 -3.74 3.19 -37.15
N ARG A 357 -3.73 4.51 -37.41
CA ARG A 357 -2.60 5.38 -37.07
C ARG A 357 -2.85 6.21 -35.80
N GLY A 358 -3.99 6.04 -35.19
CA GLY A 358 -4.36 6.76 -33.99
C GLY A 358 -5.60 6.19 -33.33
N ILE A 359 -5.57 6.18 -32.01
CA ILE A 359 -6.65 5.69 -31.15
C ILE A 359 -7.18 6.81 -30.28
N ARG A 360 -8.40 6.66 -29.79
CA ARG A 360 -9.05 7.59 -28.87
C ARG A 360 -9.31 6.88 -27.56
N TYR A 361 -9.21 7.61 -26.45
CA TYR A 361 -9.52 7.14 -25.12
C TYR A 361 -10.71 7.91 -24.55
N ALA A 362 -11.57 7.20 -23.85
CA ALA A 362 -12.56 7.78 -22.96
C ALA A 362 -12.63 6.94 -21.69
N VAL A 363 -12.64 7.59 -20.54
CA VAL A 363 -12.88 6.93 -19.26
C VAL A 363 -14.36 7.06 -18.95
N TYR A 364 -15.02 5.93 -18.71
CA TYR A 364 -16.41 5.89 -18.32
C TYR A 364 -16.52 5.41 -16.86
N GLU A 365 -17.37 6.07 -16.12
CA GLU A 365 -17.88 5.55 -14.86
C GLU A 365 -18.95 4.51 -15.20
N ARG A 366 -18.85 3.35 -14.59
CA ARG A 366 -19.76 2.23 -14.84
C ARG A 366 -20.41 1.76 -13.56
N VAL A 367 -21.71 1.62 -13.63
CA VAL A 367 -22.50 1.01 -12.57
C VAL A 367 -22.74 -0.45 -12.91
N LYS A 368 -22.49 -1.36 -11.97
CA LYS A 368 -22.73 -2.79 -12.14
C LYS A 368 -23.34 -3.41 -10.88
N LEU A 369 -24.13 -4.47 -11.08
CA LEU A 369 -24.57 -5.31 -9.99
C LEU A 369 -23.42 -6.12 -9.44
N VAL A 370 -23.42 -6.37 -8.13
CA VAL A 370 -22.49 -7.32 -7.52
C VAL A 370 -22.81 -8.71 -8.01
N SER A 371 -21.83 -9.45 -8.50
CA SER A 371 -22.03 -10.78 -9.07
C SER A 371 -21.23 -11.83 -8.32
N THR A 372 -21.88 -12.94 -8.02
CA THR A 372 -21.29 -14.15 -7.45
C THR A 372 -21.61 -15.34 -8.35
N PHE A 373 -20.84 -16.43 -8.21
CA PHE A 373 -21.06 -17.66 -8.95
C PHE A 373 -21.41 -18.79 -7.99
N GLU A 374 -22.47 -19.51 -8.31
CA GLU A 374 -22.86 -20.75 -7.62
C GLU A 374 -22.81 -21.89 -8.63
N THR A 375 -22.26 -23.04 -8.24
CA THR A 375 -22.24 -24.22 -9.09
C THR A 375 -23.41 -25.13 -8.76
N LYS A 376 -24.28 -25.40 -9.74
CA LYS A 376 -25.41 -26.31 -9.64
C LYS A 376 -25.03 -27.64 -10.33
N GLU A 377 -25.22 -28.75 -9.63
CA GLU A 377 -25.04 -30.10 -10.18
C GLU A 377 -26.32 -30.44 -10.99
N THR A 378 -26.15 -30.92 -12.20
CA THR A 378 -27.25 -31.41 -13.04
C THR A 378 -26.93 -32.82 -13.55
N PRO A 379 -27.92 -33.59 -14.02
CA PRO A 379 -27.66 -34.91 -14.62
C PRO A 379 -26.72 -34.87 -15.82
N TYR A 380 -26.51 -33.71 -16.42
CA TYR A 380 -25.68 -33.51 -17.60
C TYR A 380 -24.31 -32.89 -17.32
N GLY A 381 -24.04 -32.55 -16.03
CA GLY A 381 -22.81 -31.94 -15.57
C GLY A 381 -23.02 -30.72 -14.69
N LYS A 382 -21.91 -30.11 -14.28
CA LYS A 382 -21.91 -28.90 -13.45
C LYS A 382 -22.18 -27.67 -14.31
N ILE A 383 -23.03 -26.77 -13.81
CA ILE A 383 -23.34 -25.49 -14.44
C ILE A 383 -23.12 -24.38 -13.43
N ARG A 384 -22.35 -23.39 -13.78
CA ARG A 384 -22.19 -22.17 -12.99
C ARG A 384 -23.39 -21.25 -13.24
N ILE A 385 -23.99 -20.80 -12.16
CA ILE A 385 -25.07 -19.82 -12.16
C ILE A 385 -24.49 -18.50 -11.68
N LYS A 386 -24.48 -17.50 -12.53
CA LYS A 386 -24.14 -16.14 -12.13
C LYS A 386 -25.34 -15.50 -11.46
N LYS A 387 -25.17 -15.13 -10.18
CA LYS A 387 -26.16 -14.37 -9.39
C LYS A 387 -25.68 -12.93 -9.30
N SER A 388 -26.51 -12.00 -9.70
CA SER A 388 -26.21 -10.58 -9.67
C SER A 388 -27.26 -9.83 -8.87
N SER A 389 -26.83 -9.06 -7.87
CA SER A 389 -27.71 -8.31 -6.96
C SER A 389 -27.25 -6.87 -6.80
N GLY A 390 -28.20 -5.98 -6.53
CA GLY A 390 -27.99 -4.55 -6.31
C GLY A 390 -29.22 -3.76 -6.74
N TYR A 391 -29.35 -2.51 -6.33
CA TYR A 391 -30.45 -1.62 -6.73
C TYR A 391 -31.85 -2.23 -6.53
N HIS A 392 -32.01 -3.03 -5.48
CA HIS A 392 -33.23 -3.75 -5.18
C HIS A 392 -33.66 -4.78 -6.24
N VAL A 393 -32.73 -5.23 -7.11
CA VAL A 393 -32.95 -6.29 -8.07
C VAL A 393 -32.03 -7.46 -7.87
N ASN A 394 -32.49 -8.66 -8.21
CA ASN A 394 -31.72 -9.90 -8.23
C ASN A 394 -31.90 -10.57 -9.59
N HIS A 395 -30.81 -10.95 -10.22
CA HIS A 395 -30.78 -11.68 -11.48
C HIS A 395 -29.97 -12.96 -11.33
N GLU A 396 -30.48 -14.03 -11.89
CA GLU A 396 -29.76 -15.30 -12.00
C GLU A 396 -29.66 -15.70 -13.47
N LYS A 397 -28.48 -16.10 -13.90
CA LYS A 397 -28.25 -16.54 -15.27
C LYS A 397 -27.21 -17.66 -15.30
N PRO A 398 -27.52 -18.79 -15.97
CA PRO A 398 -26.51 -19.82 -16.23
C PRO A 398 -25.39 -19.30 -17.17
N GLU A 399 -24.15 -19.72 -16.93
CA GLU A 399 -23.03 -19.38 -17.78
C GLU A 399 -23.17 -20.04 -19.15
N PHE A 400 -22.97 -19.23 -20.20
CA PHE A 400 -23.17 -19.64 -21.59
C PHE A 400 -22.24 -20.77 -22.01
N GLU A 401 -20.97 -20.72 -21.63
CA GLU A 401 -19.99 -21.74 -22.03
C GLU A 401 -20.31 -23.10 -21.40
N ASP A 402 -20.85 -23.14 -20.18
CA ASP A 402 -21.27 -24.38 -19.54
C ASP A 402 -22.50 -24.96 -20.26
N LEU A 403 -23.50 -24.11 -20.60
CA LEU A 403 -24.64 -24.53 -21.41
C LEU A 403 -24.25 -25.04 -22.79
N LYS A 404 -23.33 -24.36 -23.46
CA LYS A 404 -22.80 -24.70 -24.77
C LYS A 404 -22.07 -26.05 -24.74
N ALA A 405 -21.24 -26.28 -23.71
CA ALA A 405 -20.53 -27.55 -23.54
C ALA A 405 -21.51 -28.73 -23.37
N ILE A 406 -22.58 -28.53 -22.57
CA ILE A 406 -23.63 -29.54 -22.40
C ILE A 406 -24.40 -29.79 -23.69
N ALA A 407 -24.81 -28.71 -24.40
CA ALA A 407 -25.53 -28.81 -25.65
C ALA A 407 -24.75 -29.64 -26.70
N PHE A 408 -23.45 -29.37 -26.85
CA PHE A 408 -22.57 -30.16 -27.74
C PHE A 408 -22.45 -31.62 -27.28
N LYS A 409 -22.26 -31.85 -25.99
CA LYS A 409 -22.12 -33.22 -25.44
C LYS A 409 -23.37 -34.05 -25.60
N GLN A 410 -24.56 -33.42 -25.49
CA GLN A 410 -25.86 -34.10 -25.57
C GLN A 410 -26.46 -34.08 -27.00
N GLY A 411 -25.87 -33.35 -27.96
CA GLY A 411 -26.40 -33.19 -29.30
C GLY A 411 -27.77 -32.51 -29.36
N CYS A 412 -28.06 -31.58 -28.42
CA CYS A 412 -29.31 -30.88 -28.28
C CYS A 412 -29.17 -29.36 -28.41
N SER A 413 -30.27 -28.63 -28.50
CA SER A 413 -30.24 -27.18 -28.60
C SER A 413 -29.96 -26.51 -27.24
N LEU A 414 -29.41 -25.28 -27.27
CA LEU A 414 -29.24 -24.45 -26.06
C LEU A 414 -30.58 -24.21 -25.32
N LYS A 415 -31.69 -24.17 -26.06
CA LYS A 415 -33.02 -24.03 -25.48
C LYS A 415 -33.41 -25.26 -24.64
N ASP A 416 -33.11 -26.46 -25.16
CA ASP A 416 -33.41 -27.70 -24.44
C ASP A 416 -32.58 -27.77 -23.14
N VAL A 417 -31.30 -27.37 -23.18
CA VAL A 417 -30.44 -27.32 -21.98
C VAL A 417 -30.98 -26.33 -20.95
N ARG A 418 -31.50 -25.16 -21.38
CA ARG A 418 -32.11 -24.20 -20.45
C ARG A 418 -33.38 -24.77 -19.77
N ASN A 419 -34.22 -25.42 -20.54
CA ASN A 419 -35.43 -26.03 -20.01
C ASN A 419 -35.16 -27.17 -18.99
N LEU A 420 -33.95 -27.71 -18.95
CA LEU A 420 -33.51 -28.71 -17.97
C LEU A 420 -33.07 -28.09 -16.63
N LEU A 421 -32.98 -26.77 -16.55
CA LEU A 421 -32.59 -26.03 -15.36
C LEU A 421 -33.76 -25.50 -14.57
N ASP A 422 -34.92 -25.36 -15.23
CA ASP A 422 -36.21 -25.00 -14.66
C ASP A 422 -36.85 -26.24 -14.00
#